data_8c97eae8cb380adf3435da64c45019ad
#
_entry.id   8c97eae8cb380adf3435da64c45019ad
#
_cell.length_a   1.000
_cell.length_b   1.000
_cell.length_c   1.000
_cell.angle_alpha   90.00
_cell.angle_beta   90.00
_cell.angle_gamma   90.00
#
_symmetry.space_group_name_H-M   'P 1'
#
loop_
_entity.id
_entity.type
_entity.pdbx_description
1 polymer ?
#
loop_
_entity_poly.entity_id
_entity_poly.type
_entity_poly.pdbx_seq_one_letter_code
_entity_poly.pdbx_strand_id
1 'polypeptide(L)'
;MAAMQAQIAQLSATVLADHAEMVRLQASAARLPQLAAQAQTMAMLATASMALESGQKLGTIPNAPEALVRYATVAPPTEAQLRAEFATLAPRAAQRAGMTNSGVTGLWARLRAHVVDLISLRRGDQVLIGSRANGTLAMARRDLALGDLSGAVAAVKTLPAPALAVMQPWLARADHLLAARAALAQMAEQH
;
A
#
# COMPACT_ATOMS: atom_id res chain seq x y z
N MET A 1 -10.05 73.70 28.78
CA MET A 1 -9.34 73.41 27.51
C MET A 1 -8.52 72.10 27.64
N ALA A 2 -7.61 71.98 28.63
CA ALA A 2 -6.76 70.78 28.78
C ALA A 2 -7.55 69.45 28.99
N ALA A 3 -8.64 69.44 29.75
CA ALA A 3 -9.47 68.24 29.99
C ALA A 3 -10.13 67.77 28.73
N MET A 4 -10.57 68.67 27.86
CA MET A 4 -11.21 68.34 26.59
C MET A 4 -10.23 67.71 25.57
N GLN A 5 -8.98 68.26 25.58
CA GLN A 5 -7.89 67.68 24.76
C GLN A 5 -7.46 66.30 25.22
N ALA A 6 -7.42 66.04 26.53
CA ALA A 6 -7.15 64.68 27.05
C ALA A 6 -8.25 63.69 26.69
N GLN A 7 -9.50 64.14 26.72
CA GLN A 7 -10.64 63.30 26.34
C GLN A 7 -10.65 62.94 24.84
N ILE A 8 -10.29 63.90 23.98
CA ILE A 8 -10.15 63.65 22.53
C ILE A 8 -8.99 62.67 22.25
N ALA A 9 -7.85 62.84 22.95
CA ALA A 9 -6.73 61.93 22.81
C ALA A 9 -7.07 60.51 23.27
N GLN A 10 -7.83 60.35 24.34
CA GLN A 10 -8.27 59.05 24.84
C GLN A 10 -9.26 58.38 23.86
N LEU A 11 -10.23 59.15 23.34
CA LEU A 11 -11.17 58.64 22.33
C LEU A 11 -10.45 58.22 21.05
N SER A 12 -9.50 59.00 20.57
CA SER A 12 -8.74 58.65 19.37
C SER A 12 -7.90 57.37 19.56
N ALA A 13 -7.29 57.20 20.77
CA ALA A 13 -6.57 55.98 21.11
C ALA A 13 -7.49 54.73 21.12
N THR A 14 -8.70 54.88 21.69
CA THR A 14 -9.70 53.79 21.70
C THR A 14 -10.13 53.44 20.29
N VAL A 15 -10.45 54.44 19.45
CA VAL A 15 -10.83 54.21 18.05
C VAL A 15 -9.75 53.49 17.25
N LEU A 16 -8.48 53.84 17.46
CA LEU A 16 -7.35 53.17 16.83
C LEU A 16 -7.19 51.75 17.32
N ALA A 17 -7.39 51.49 18.61
CA ALA A 17 -7.37 50.12 19.16
C ALA A 17 -8.48 49.26 18.60
N ASP A 18 -9.73 49.78 18.58
CA ASP A 18 -10.88 49.07 18.02
C ASP A 18 -10.71 48.79 16.52
N HIS A 19 -10.14 49.73 15.77
CA HIS A 19 -9.85 49.53 14.36
C HIS A 19 -8.80 48.46 14.15
N ALA A 20 -7.74 48.45 14.97
CA ALA A 20 -6.72 47.38 14.91
C ALA A 20 -7.28 46.02 15.24
N GLU A 21 -8.20 45.94 16.21
CA GLU A 21 -8.89 44.70 16.55
C GLU A 21 -9.81 44.23 15.42
N MET A 22 -10.56 45.14 14.79
CA MET A 22 -11.40 44.84 13.66
C MET A 22 -10.60 44.28 12.47
N VAL A 23 -9.45 44.85 12.16
CA VAL A 23 -8.54 44.35 11.11
C VAL A 23 -8.02 42.94 11.46
N ARG A 24 -7.69 42.66 12.72
CA ARG A 24 -7.30 41.33 13.16
C ARG A 24 -8.43 40.29 13.02
N LEU A 25 -9.64 40.69 13.40
CA LEU A 25 -10.82 39.82 13.26
C LEU A 25 -11.14 39.52 11.79
N GLN A 26 -11.03 40.55 10.92
CA GLN A 26 -11.21 40.35 9.47
C GLN A 26 -10.14 39.41 8.89
N ALA A 27 -8.87 39.58 9.30
CA ALA A 27 -7.79 38.69 8.86
C ALA A 27 -7.97 37.25 9.35
N SER A 28 -8.48 37.05 10.58
CA SER A 28 -8.81 35.69 11.07
C SER A 28 -10.02 35.12 10.37
N ALA A 29 -11.05 35.91 10.12
CA ALA A 29 -12.24 35.48 9.38
C ALA A 29 -11.90 35.07 7.93
N ALA A 30 -10.97 35.78 7.30
CA ALA A 30 -10.51 35.43 5.95
C ALA A 30 -9.76 34.10 5.87
N ARG A 31 -9.22 33.56 6.99
CA ARG A 31 -8.57 32.26 7.06
C ARG A 31 -9.55 31.09 7.25
N LEU A 32 -10.73 31.36 7.78
CA LEU A 32 -11.73 30.30 8.07
C LEU A 32 -12.09 29.44 6.86
N PRO A 33 -12.32 29.99 5.64
CA PRO A 33 -12.63 29.19 4.46
C PRO A 33 -11.50 28.22 4.09
N GLN A 34 -10.24 28.65 4.25
CA GLN A 34 -9.08 27.79 3.96
C GLN A 34 -8.99 26.64 4.97
N LEU A 35 -9.16 26.91 6.25
CA LEU A 35 -9.18 25.89 7.30
C LEU A 35 -10.34 24.90 7.11
N ALA A 36 -11.52 25.40 6.72
CA ALA A 36 -12.67 24.56 6.41
C ALA A 36 -12.40 23.65 5.21
N ALA A 37 -11.78 24.17 4.14
CA ALA A 37 -11.40 23.37 2.97
C ALA A 37 -10.36 22.31 3.31
N GLN A 38 -9.35 22.63 4.12
CA GLN A 38 -8.36 21.66 4.60
C GLN A 38 -9.01 20.56 5.44
N ALA A 39 -9.87 20.94 6.40
CA ALA A 39 -10.60 19.98 7.23
C ALA A 39 -11.47 19.03 6.38
N GLN A 40 -12.13 19.57 5.36
CA GLN A 40 -12.94 18.77 4.44
C GLN A 40 -12.08 17.79 3.62
N THR A 41 -10.92 18.23 3.13
CA THR A 41 -9.99 17.36 2.41
C THR A 41 -9.48 16.23 3.32
N MET A 42 -9.08 16.54 4.55
CA MET A 42 -8.63 15.54 5.52
C MET A 42 -9.73 14.52 5.86
N ALA A 43 -10.97 14.98 6.05
CA ALA A 43 -12.12 14.10 6.28
C ALA A 43 -12.38 13.17 5.09
N MET A 44 -12.25 13.68 3.86
CA MET A 44 -12.38 12.90 2.64
C MET A 44 -11.28 11.83 2.53
N LEU A 45 -10.03 12.18 2.79
CA LEU A 45 -8.91 11.23 2.77
C LEU A 45 -9.05 10.16 3.85
N ALA A 46 -9.49 10.53 5.06
CA ALA A 46 -9.77 9.56 6.13
C ALA A 46 -10.90 8.59 5.74
N THR A 47 -11.95 9.09 5.12
CA THR A 47 -13.04 8.24 4.61
C THR A 47 -12.55 7.30 3.51
N ALA A 48 -11.72 7.79 2.59
CA ALA A 48 -11.12 6.99 1.53
C ALA A 48 -10.20 5.89 2.10
N SER A 49 -9.42 6.18 3.14
CA SER A 49 -8.57 5.19 3.82
C SER A 49 -9.42 4.07 4.43
N MET A 50 -10.48 4.41 5.15
CA MET A 50 -11.40 3.42 5.73
C MET A 50 -12.11 2.59 4.65
N ALA A 51 -12.52 3.22 3.54
CA ALA A 51 -13.13 2.52 2.42
C ALA A 51 -12.14 1.54 1.76
N LEU A 52 -10.86 1.94 1.60
CA LEU A 52 -9.81 1.08 1.05
C LEU A 52 -9.57 -0.15 1.95
N GLU A 53 -9.52 0.03 3.27
CA GLU A 53 -9.30 -1.05 4.23
C GLU A 53 -10.49 -2.01 4.33
N SER A 54 -11.71 -1.47 4.26
CA SER A 54 -12.93 -2.26 4.29
C SER A 54 -13.30 -2.91 2.96
N GLY A 55 -12.56 -2.63 1.89
CA GLY A 55 -12.86 -3.15 0.55
C GLY A 55 -14.07 -2.49 -0.10
N GLN A 56 -14.40 -1.26 0.30
CA GLN A 56 -15.47 -0.48 -0.29
C GLN A 56 -14.94 0.42 -1.41
N LYS A 57 -15.80 0.76 -2.37
CA LYS A 57 -15.45 1.68 -3.45
C LYS A 57 -15.12 3.05 -2.86
N LEU A 58 -14.06 3.68 -3.36
CA LEU A 58 -13.64 5.00 -2.87
C LEU A 58 -14.53 6.15 -3.37
N GLY A 59 -15.29 5.93 -4.45
CA GLY A 59 -15.97 7.03 -5.13
C GLY A 59 -15.02 7.95 -5.88
N THR A 60 -15.49 9.10 -6.31
CA THR A 60 -14.67 10.08 -7.03
C THR A 60 -13.93 10.98 -6.04
N ILE A 61 -12.62 10.93 -6.05
CA ILE A 61 -11.74 11.81 -5.27
C ILE A 61 -11.17 12.85 -6.23
N PRO A 62 -11.34 14.17 -5.99
CA PRO A 62 -10.74 15.20 -6.84
C PRO A 62 -9.22 15.08 -6.88
N ASN A 63 -8.63 15.26 -8.06
CA ASN A 63 -7.18 15.17 -8.28
C ASN A 63 -6.53 13.85 -7.82
N ALA A 64 -7.32 12.77 -7.76
CA ALA A 64 -6.83 11.47 -7.33
C ALA A 64 -5.77 10.93 -8.31
N PRO A 65 -4.64 10.40 -7.82
CA PRO A 65 -3.69 9.64 -8.62
C PRO A 65 -4.34 8.41 -9.27
N GLU A 66 -3.79 7.95 -10.40
CA GLU A 66 -4.32 6.81 -11.16
C GLU A 66 -4.49 5.54 -10.31
N ALA A 67 -3.61 5.34 -9.32
CA ALA A 67 -3.69 4.24 -8.38
C ALA A 67 -5.02 4.20 -7.60
N LEU A 68 -5.65 5.35 -7.33
CA LEU A 68 -6.92 5.48 -6.64
C LEU A 68 -8.11 5.48 -7.60
N VAL A 69 -7.96 6.04 -8.79
CA VAL A 69 -9.03 6.15 -9.80
C VAL A 69 -9.64 4.80 -10.13
N ARG A 70 -8.84 3.74 -10.22
CA ARG A 70 -9.33 2.37 -10.46
C ARG A 70 -10.32 1.88 -9.40
N TYR A 71 -10.19 2.36 -8.16
CA TYR A 71 -11.06 1.99 -7.05
C TYR A 71 -12.25 2.94 -6.86
N ALA A 72 -12.40 3.93 -7.72
CA ALA A 72 -13.58 4.80 -7.70
C ALA A 72 -14.87 4.00 -7.96
N THR A 73 -14.83 3.04 -8.87
CA THR A 73 -15.99 2.23 -9.28
C THR A 73 -15.84 0.74 -8.95
N VAL A 74 -14.63 0.25 -8.73
CA VAL A 74 -14.31 -1.14 -8.40
C VAL A 74 -13.89 -1.23 -6.94
N ALA A 75 -14.39 -2.22 -6.22
CA ALA A 75 -14.00 -2.47 -4.84
C ALA A 75 -12.53 -2.94 -4.76
N PRO A 76 -11.70 -2.34 -3.90
CA PRO A 76 -10.35 -2.82 -3.67
C PRO A 76 -10.36 -4.18 -2.98
N PRO A 77 -9.32 -5.01 -3.17
CA PRO A 77 -9.17 -6.23 -2.39
C PRO A 77 -8.84 -5.89 -0.94
N THR A 78 -9.43 -6.60 0.00
CA THR A 78 -9.04 -6.51 1.41
C THR A 78 -7.82 -7.40 1.70
N GLU A 79 -7.10 -7.11 2.78
CA GLU A 79 -6.00 -7.98 3.22
C GLU A 79 -6.49 -9.40 3.54
N ALA A 80 -7.69 -9.53 4.11
CA ALA A 80 -8.30 -10.82 4.39
C ALA A 80 -8.54 -11.63 3.11
N GLN A 81 -9.02 -10.98 2.05
CA GLN A 81 -9.18 -11.61 0.74
C GLN A 81 -7.84 -12.01 0.13
N LEU A 82 -6.84 -11.13 0.16
CA LEU A 82 -5.50 -11.42 -0.33
C LEU A 82 -4.84 -12.56 0.45
N ARG A 83 -5.05 -12.65 1.76
CA ARG A 83 -4.59 -13.76 2.60
C ARG A 83 -5.25 -15.09 2.22
N ALA A 84 -6.56 -15.08 2.00
CA ALA A 84 -7.30 -16.28 1.57
C ALA A 84 -6.87 -16.75 0.19
N GLU A 85 -6.70 -15.83 -0.76
CA GLU A 85 -6.18 -16.16 -2.10
C GLU A 85 -4.76 -16.68 -2.05
N PHE A 86 -3.89 -16.08 -1.27
CA PHE A 86 -2.53 -16.58 -1.06
C PHE A 86 -2.55 -18.00 -0.55
N ALA A 87 -3.40 -18.32 0.43
CA ALA A 87 -3.50 -19.68 0.99
C ALA A 87 -3.89 -20.73 -0.07
N THR A 88 -4.67 -20.35 -1.09
CA THR A 88 -5.06 -21.24 -2.19
C THR A 88 -3.99 -21.35 -3.28
N LEU A 89 -3.23 -20.27 -3.54
CA LEU A 89 -2.21 -20.22 -4.60
C LEU A 89 -0.85 -20.77 -4.14
N ALA A 90 -0.47 -20.57 -2.87
CA ALA A 90 0.83 -20.96 -2.34
C ALA A 90 1.15 -22.47 -2.54
N PRO A 91 0.24 -23.42 -2.29
CA PRO A 91 0.51 -24.84 -2.55
C PRO A 91 0.77 -25.12 -4.03
N ARG A 92 0.04 -24.47 -4.94
CA ARG A 92 0.23 -24.60 -6.39
C ARG A 92 1.57 -24.01 -6.83
N ALA A 93 1.96 -22.88 -6.28
CA ALA A 93 3.26 -22.26 -6.53
C ALA A 93 4.41 -23.15 -6.05
N ALA A 94 4.28 -23.75 -4.86
CA ALA A 94 5.24 -24.70 -4.31
C ALA A 94 5.41 -25.94 -5.21
N GLN A 95 4.31 -26.51 -5.69
CA GLN A 95 4.32 -27.63 -6.63
C GLN A 95 5.04 -27.25 -7.93
N ARG A 96 4.74 -26.09 -8.51
CA ARG A 96 5.42 -25.61 -9.73
C ARG A 96 6.89 -25.38 -9.55
N ALA A 97 7.34 -24.88 -8.39
CA ALA A 97 8.75 -24.77 -8.05
C ALA A 97 9.46 -26.14 -8.00
N GLY A 98 8.77 -27.19 -7.54
CA GLY A 98 9.28 -28.55 -7.49
C GLY A 98 9.29 -29.26 -8.86
N MET A 99 8.29 -29.01 -9.72
CA MET A 99 8.11 -29.71 -11.00
C MET A 99 9.12 -29.34 -12.08
N THR A 100 9.67 -28.12 -12.07
CA THR A 100 10.70 -27.70 -13.04
C THR A 100 11.98 -28.52 -12.92
N ASN A 101 12.22 -29.12 -11.77
CA ASN A 101 13.37 -30.00 -11.59
C ASN A 101 13.12 -31.44 -12.04
N SER A 102 11.85 -31.84 -12.06
CA SER A 102 11.49 -33.22 -12.44
C SER A 102 11.47 -33.44 -13.96
N GLY A 103 11.14 -32.40 -14.73
CA GLY A 103 11.07 -32.52 -16.21
C GLY A 103 12.42 -32.66 -16.90
N VAL A 104 13.43 -31.93 -16.39
CA VAL A 104 14.79 -32.01 -16.95
C VAL A 104 15.49 -33.28 -16.52
N THR A 105 15.22 -33.77 -15.31
CA THR A 105 15.79 -35.04 -14.80
C THR A 105 15.15 -36.25 -15.45
N GLY A 106 13.87 -36.21 -15.87
CA GLY A 106 13.21 -37.32 -16.54
C GLY A 106 13.81 -37.63 -17.93
N LEU A 107 14.14 -36.62 -18.71
CA LEU A 107 14.80 -36.78 -20.03
C LEU A 107 16.26 -37.23 -19.88
N TRP A 108 17.00 -36.65 -18.95
CA TRP A 108 18.38 -37.01 -18.69
C TRP A 108 18.52 -38.36 -17.95
N ALA A 109 17.53 -38.74 -17.14
CA ALA A 109 17.51 -40.06 -16.51
C ALA A 109 17.33 -41.20 -17.53
N ARG A 110 16.53 -40.95 -18.59
CA ARG A 110 16.39 -41.93 -19.70
C ARG A 110 17.65 -42.03 -20.57
N LEU A 111 18.41 -40.98 -20.74
CA LEU A 111 19.70 -40.96 -21.43
C LEU A 111 20.83 -41.56 -20.60
N ARG A 112 20.74 -41.56 -19.26
CA ARG A 112 21.75 -42.09 -18.34
C ARG A 112 21.63 -43.59 -18.01
N ALA A 113 20.54 -44.24 -18.39
CA ALA A 113 20.43 -45.68 -18.18
C ALA A 113 21.49 -46.50 -18.92
N HIS A 114 22.33 -45.84 -19.75
CA HIS A 114 23.41 -46.46 -20.51
C HIS A 114 24.82 -46.05 -20.07
N VAL A 115 24.99 -45.26 -19.02
CA VAL A 115 26.35 -44.92 -18.46
C VAL A 115 26.32 -45.13 -16.95
N VAL A 116 26.78 -46.32 -16.59
CA VAL A 116 26.95 -46.73 -15.20
C VAL A 116 28.09 -45.97 -14.56
N ASP A 117 27.82 -45.60 -13.31
CA ASP A 117 28.83 -45.28 -12.28
C ASP A 117 29.59 -43.94 -12.36
N LEU A 118 29.33 -43.24 -11.37
CA LEU A 118 30.01 -42.06 -10.80
C LEU A 118 29.12 -40.79 -10.70
N ILE A 119 28.99 -40.37 -9.49
CA ILE A 119 28.52 -39.05 -9.00
C ILE A 119 27.20 -39.11 -8.23
N SER A 120 27.36 -39.41 -6.97
CA SER A 120 26.41 -39.22 -5.88
C SER A 120 26.26 -37.76 -5.40
N LEU A 121 26.74 -36.77 -6.16
CA LEU A 121 26.87 -35.38 -5.68
C LEU A 121 25.76 -34.39 -6.13
N ARG A 122 24.72 -34.83 -6.88
CA ARG A 122 23.72 -33.94 -7.44
C ARG A 122 22.32 -34.02 -6.84
N ARG A 123 22.17 -34.71 -5.71
CA ARG A 123 20.90 -34.80 -4.98
C ARG A 123 20.61 -33.58 -4.09
N GLY A 124 21.65 -32.78 -3.78
CA GLY A 124 21.57 -31.63 -2.86
C GLY A 124 20.83 -30.43 -3.44
N ASP A 125 21.03 -30.08 -4.72
CA ASP A 125 20.50 -28.83 -5.30
C ASP A 125 18.98 -28.84 -5.58
N GLN A 126 18.42 -30.03 -5.88
CA GLN A 126 16.98 -30.15 -6.16
C GLN A 126 16.11 -30.04 -4.91
N VAL A 127 16.59 -30.57 -3.79
CA VAL A 127 15.94 -30.43 -2.48
C VAL A 127 16.03 -28.99 -1.97
N LEU A 128 17.14 -28.31 -2.27
CA LEU A 128 17.36 -26.93 -1.84
C LEU A 128 16.44 -25.92 -2.52
N ILE A 129 16.10 -26.09 -3.81
CA ILE A 129 15.24 -25.12 -4.52
C ILE A 129 13.77 -25.27 -4.10
N GLY A 130 13.27 -26.51 -3.97
CA GLY A 130 11.92 -26.77 -3.45
C GLY A 130 11.78 -26.34 -1.98
N SER A 131 12.80 -26.59 -1.15
CA SER A 131 12.83 -26.15 0.25
C SER A 131 12.94 -24.62 0.37
N ARG A 132 13.70 -23.97 -0.52
CA ARG A 132 13.83 -22.50 -0.55
C ARG A 132 12.51 -21.85 -0.94
N ALA A 133 11.82 -22.31 -1.98
CA ALA A 133 10.51 -21.78 -2.36
C ALA A 133 9.46 -21.98 -1.26
N ASN A 134 9.46 -23.14 -0.59
CA ASN A 134 8.58 -23.40 0.55
C ASN A 134 8.91 -22.47 1.74
N GLY A 135 10.18 -22.22 2.01
CA GLY A 135 10.63 -21.27 3.03
C GLY A 135 10.16 -19.84 2.71
N THR A 136 10.32 -19.42 1.46
CA THR A 136 9.85 -18.09 0.99
C THR A 136 8.33 -17.94 1.12
N LEU A 137 7.56 -18.96 0.71
CA LEU A 137 6.10 -18.94 0.85
C LEU A 137 5.64 -18.98 2.32
N ALA A 138 6.38 -19.69 3.18
CA ALA A 138 6.13 -19.69 4.62
C ALA A 138 6.40 -18.30 5.25
N MET A 139 7.49 -17.62 4.82
CA MET A 139 7.79 -16.25 5.23
C MET A 139 6.66 -15.31 4.78
N ALA A 140 6.29 -15.29 3.51
CA ALA A 140 5.20 -14.47 3.00
C ALA A 140 3.87 -14.72 3.73
N ARG A 141 3.58 -15.98 4.07
CA ARG A 141 2.39 -16.31 4.88
C ARG A 141 2.46 -15.70 6.28
N ARG A 142 3.62 -15.72 6.91
CA ARG A 142 3.84 -15.10 8.21
C ARG A 142 3.67 -13.59 8.14
N ASP A 143 4.25 -12.94 7.14
CA ASP A 143 4.13 -11.51 6.92
C ASP A 143 2.66 -11.09 6.74
N LEU A 144 1.90 -11.84 5.92
CA LEU A 144 0.46 -11.66 5.77
C LEU A 144 -0.31 -11.86 7.09
N ALA A 145 0.12 -12.78 7.94
CA ALA A 145 -0.51 -12.99 9.25
C ALA A 145 -0.26 -11.81 10.20
N LEU A 146 0.88 -11.15 10.06
CA LEU A 146 1.25 -9.94 10.81
C LEU A 146 0.68 -8.64 10.20
N GLY A 147 0.01 -8.71 9.04
CA GLY A 147 -0.49 -7.53 8.31
C GLY A 147 0.58 -6.82 7.47
N ASP A 148 1.77 -7.40 7.34
CA ASP A 148 2.81 -6.86 6.47
C ASP A 148 2.63 -7.37 5.03
N LEU A 149 1.74 -6.70 4.29
CA LEU A 149 1.51 -6.99 2.88
C LEU A 149 2.75 -6.67 2.04
N SER A 150 3.53 -5.64 2.43
CA SER A 150 4.72 -5.23 1.67
C SER A 150 5.83 -6.27 1.76
N GLY A 151 6.08 -6.79 2.95
CA GLY A 151 7.02 -7.88 3.19
C GLY A 151 6.62 -9.16 2.45
N ALA A 152 5.34 -9.51 2.49
CA ALA A 152 4.81 -10.65 1.77
C ALA A 152 5.00 -10.53 0.25
N VAL A 153 4.72 -9.36 -0.33
CA VAL A 153 4.95 -9.07 -1.76
C VAL A 153 6.44 -9.17 -2.10
N ALA A 154 7.30 -8.57 -1.29
CA ALA A 154 8.75 -8.65 -1.48
C ALA A 154 9.24 -10.10 -1.45
N ALA A 155 8.79 -10.90 -0.48
CA ALA A 155 9.12 -12.32 -0.40
C ALA A 155 8.67 -13.09 -1.65
N VAL A 156 7.41 -12.92 -2.08
CA VAL A 156 6.86 -13.61 -3.26
C VAL A 156 7.61 -13.27 -4.55
N LYS A 157 8.07 -12.03 -4.70
CA LYS A 157 8.88 -11.60 -5.87
C LYS A 157 10.23 -12.32 -5.97
N THR A 158 10.72 -12.94 -4.89
CA THR A 158 11.97 -13.74 -4.91
C THR A 158 11.76 -15.20 -5.35
N LEU A 159 10.52 -15.62 -5.61
CA LEU A 159 10.22 -16.97 -6.03
C LEU A 159 10.80 -17.29 -7.42
N PRO A 160 11.17 -18.56 -7.69
CA PRO A 160 11.57 -18.97 -9.03
C PRO A 160 10.44 -18.76 -10.04
N ALA A 161 10.81 -18.45 -11.29
CA ALA A 161 9.89 -18.05 -12.36
C ALA A 161 8.61 -18.89 -12.49
N PRO A 162 8.63 -20.23 -12.41
CA PRO A 162 7.42 -21.05 -12.52
C PRO A 162 6.46 -20.90 -11.34
N ALA A 163 6.99 -20.70 -10.13
CA ALA A 163 6.20 -20.43 -8.94
C ALA A 163 5.67 -18.99 -8.97
N LEU A 164 6.51 -18.06 -9.39
CA LEU A 164 6.16 -16.65 -9.55
C LEU A 164 5.00 -16.48 -10.54
N ALA A 165 5.01 -17.20 -11.67
CA ALA A 165 3.93 -17.17 -12.65
C ALA A 165 2.56 -17.54 -12.06
N VAL A 166 2.51 -18.48 -11.13
CA VAL A 166 1.28 -18.85 -10.41
C VAL A 166 0.81 -17.72 -9.49
N MET A 167 1.75 -16.98 -8.92
CA MET A 167 1.46 -15.89 -7.96
C MET A 167 1.20 -14.52 -8.63
N GLN A 168 1.43 -14.38 -9.94
CA GLN A 168 1.26 -13.13 -10.68
C GLN A 168 -0.09 -12.43 -10.47
N PRO A 169 -1.25 -13.11 -10.54
CA PRO A 169 -2.54 -12.46 -10.33
C PRO A 169 -2.68 -11.88 -8.91
N TRP A 170 -2.18 -12.62 -7.92
CA TRP A 170 -2.15 -12.16 -6.53
C TRP A 170 -1.21 -10.96 -6.34
N LEU A 171 0.00 -11.04 -6.89
CA LEU A 171 0.97 -9.95 -6.86
C LEU A 171 0.42 -8.67 -7.45
N ALA A 172 -0.21 -8.73 -8.62
CA ALA A 172 -0.81 -7.57 -9.26
C ALA A 172 -1.85 -6.89 -8.36
N ARG A 173 -2.71 -7.67 -7.69
CA ARG A 173 -3.72 -7.14 -6.78
C ARG A 173 -3.11 -6.55 -5.51
N ALA A 174 -2.10 -7.20 -4.95
CA ALA A 174 -1.38 -6.73 -3.78
C ALA A 174 -0.59 -5.43 -4.08
N ASP A 175 0.15 -5.40 -5.20
CA ASP A 175 0.88 -4.21 -5.63
C ASP A 175 -0.07 -3.02 -5.87
N HIS A 176 -1.24 -3.25 -6.49
CA HIS A 176 -2.24 -2.21 -6.69
C HIS A 176 -2.80 -1.65 -5.37
N LEU A 177 -3.03 -2.51 -4.37
CA LEU A 177 -3.49 -2.07 -3.05
C LEU A 177 -2.41 -1.25 -2.35
N LEU A 178 -1.15 -1.70 -2.40
CA LEU A 178 -0.02 -0.95 -1.83
C LEU A 178 0.17 0.40 -2.52
N ALA A 179 0.05 0.47 -3.85
CA ALA A 179 0.13 1.72 -4.60
C ALA A 179 -1.00 2.69 -4.22
N ALA A 180 -2.22 2.18 -4.00
CA ALA A 180 -3.34 3.01 -3.56
C ALA A 180 -3.13 3.57 -2.14
N ARG A 181 -2.62 2.75 -1.21
CA ARG A 181 -2.27 3.20 0.15
C ARG A 181 -1.19 4.28 0.13
N ALA A 182 -0.14 4.07 -0.67
CA ALA A 182 0.93 5.05 -0.83
C ALA A 182 0.41 6.36 -1.42
N ALA A 183 -0.48 6.30 -2.41
CA ALA A 183 -1.10 7.48 -3.01
C ALA A 183 -1.95 8.28 -2.01
N LEU A 184 -2.74 7.61 -1.16
CA LEU A 184 -3.50 8.28 -0.10
C LEU A 184 -2.59 8.94 0.93
N ALA A 185 -1.50 8.25 1.33
CA ALA A 185 -0.52 8.81 2.27
C ALA A 185 0.14 10.07 1.68
N GLN A 186 0.57 10.03 0.42
CA GLN A 186 1.14 11.19 -0.27
C GLN A 186 0.17 12.36 -0.36
N MET A 187 -1.12 12.11 -0.65
CA MET A 187 -2.14 13.17 -0.68
C MET A 187 -2.34 13.78 0.72
N ALA A 188 -2.25 13.00 1.79
CA ALA A 188 -2.37 13.49 3.16
C ALA A 188 -1.17 14.35 3.59
N GLU A 189 0.03 14.06 3.09
CA GLU A 189 1.24 14.84 3.37
C GLU A 189 1.27 16.20 2.65
N GLN A 190 0.51 16.36 1.55
CA GLN A 190 0.48 17.59 0.73
C GLN A 190 -0.49 18.65 1.26
N HIS A 191 -1.31 18.34 2.25
CA HIS A 191 -2.36 19.18 2.82
C HIS A 191 -2.18 19.40 4.31
#